data_008c1615f44ce2a96edd46c8929effec
#
_entry.id   008c1615f44ce2a96edd46c8929effec
#
_cell.length_a   1.000
_cell.length_b   1.000
_cell.length_c   1.000
_cell.angle_alpha   90.00
_cell.angle_beta   90.00
_cell.angle_gamma   90.00
#
_symmetry.space_group_name_H-M   'P 1'
#
loop_
_entity.id
_entity.type
_entity.pdbx_description
1 polymer ?
#
loop_
_entity_poly.entity_id
_entity_poly.type
_entity_poly.pdbx_seq_one_letter_code
_entity_poly.pdbx_strand_id
1 'polypeptide(L)'
;MKVLHLLDTLNRGGVQTLVLDVCRNARANNLDLTFVATGGGDLEEDFRLSGAEFIRLQRGNAFDLKLIARLRKIIKEQDIQIIHAHQAVEALHAYFATVGTDVKPVLSFHLCEMDGKNRAALKFLIPRLSANVACSRDILNCLAAKSGFDTTKNFRVVYNGVDAKELRAARGHLRAELSLAEKDMLLGMVGNFYPGIRKDQMTVCKALPVLFRQVPDAHFVFAGARYEAAPHVYDECVDYCREQGIGNRVHFLGCRSDVPNVLHSLDIFVLSSLWEGLPLACIEAMMIGLPTVVSDIGSLLEVSGGGVCASVFRTKDADDLTHKLLALIKDPTRRAELGAQAQAWATREFSIETHIRNLTKLYGELTHTPAVV
;
A
#
# COMPACT_ATOMS: atom_id res chain seq x y z
N MET A 1 4.85 -25.82 3.71
CA MET A 1 3.75 -25.28 4.52
C MET A 1 2.69 -24.76 3.57
N LYS A 2 1.44 -25.20 3.76
CA LYS A 2 0.31 -24.85 2.88
C LYS A 2 -0.51 -23.74 3.50
N VAL A 3 -0.63 -22.63 2.78
CA VAL A 3 -1.26 -21.39 3.26
C VAL A 3 -2.39 -21.00 2.31
N LEU A 4 -3.50 -20.54 2.87
CA LEU A 4 -4.60 -19.96 2.11
C LEU A 4 -4.70 -18.47 2.43
N HIS A 5 -4.57 -17.60 1.41
CA HIS A 5 -4.90 -16.18 1.53
C HIS A 5 -6.33 -15.92 1.10
N LEU A 6 -7.03 -15.05 1.83
CA LEU A 6 -8.46 -14.76 1.63
C LEU A 6 -8.69 -13.25 1.52
N LEU A 7 -9.31 -12.83 0.41
CA LEU A 7 -9.62 -11.44 0.10
C LEU A 7 -11.04 -11.30 -0.45
N ASP A 8 -11.72 -10.15 -0.23
CA ASP A 8 -13.11 -9.96 -0.69
C ASP A 8 -13.17 -9.38 -2.12
N THR A 9 -12.50 -8.29 -2.42
CA THR A 9 -12.55 -7.59 -3.70
C THR A 9 -11.20 -7.64 -4.41
N LEU A 10 -11.24 -7.71 -5.73
CA LEU A 10 -10.07 -7.69 -6.61
C LEU A 10 -9.95 -6.38 -7.40
N ASN A 11 -10.64 -5.32 -6.97
CA ASN A 11 -10.47 -3.99 -7.55
C ASN A 11 -9.08 -3.44 -7.19
N ARG A 12 -8.42 -2.79 -8.13
CA ARG A 12 -7.05 -2.28 -7.96
C ARG A 12 -6.91 -1.36 -6.76
N GLY A 13 -6.04 -1.75 -5.83
CA GLY A 13 -5.73 -1.02 -4.60
C GLY A 13 -4.48 -1.60 -3.92
N GLY A 14 -3.94 -0.91 -2.92
CA GLY A 14 -2.68 -1.31 -2.28
C GLY A 14 -2.68 -2.73 -1.69
N VAL A 15 -3.77 -3.13 -1.02
CA VAL A 15 -3.88 -4.48 -0.44
C VAL A 15 -3.94 -5.54 -1.53
N GLN A 16 -4.71 -5.30 -2.59
CA GLN A 16 -4.85 -6.22 -3.71
C GLN A 16 -3.53 -6.40 -4.47
N THR A 17 -2.81 -5.31 -4.71
CA THR A 17 -1.48 -5.36 -5.33
C THR A 17 -0.49 -6.14 -4.46
N LEU A 18 -0.43 -5.86 -3.16
CA LEU A 18 0.41 -6.61 -2.22
C LEU A 18 0.12 -8.12 -2.26
N VAL A 19 -1.16 -8.52 -2.18
CA VAL A 19 -1.53 -9.94 -2.17
C VAL A 19 -1.23 -10.60 -3.52
N LEU A 20 -1.40 -9.88 -4.63
CA LEU A 20 -1.02 -10.34 -5.96
C LEU A 20 0.49 -10.58 -6.06
N ASP A 21 1.31 -9.64 -5.56
CA ASP A 21 2.76 -9.79 -5.52
C ASP A 21 3.18 -10.98 -4.64
N VAL A 22 2.51 -11.21 -3.51
CA VAL A 22 2.71 -12.41 -2.72
C VAL A 22 2.40 -13.67 -3.54
N CYS A 23 1.27 -13.71 -4.27
CA CYS A 23 0.89 -14.84 -5.11
C CYS A 23 1.94 -15.11 -6.21
N ARG A 24 2.42 -14.06 -6.90
CA ARG A 24 3.42 -14.16 -7.97
C ARG A 24 4.77 -14.67 -7.48
N ASN A 25 5.14 -14.35 -6.24
CA ASN A 25 6.43 -14.68 -5.67
C ASN A 25 6.42 -15.85 -4.67
N ALA A 26 5.25 -16.44 -4.37
CA ALA A 26 5.09 -17.48 -3.38
C ALA A 26 6.00 -18.70 -3.63
N ARG A 27 5.94 -19.26 -4.85
CA ARG A 27 6.72 -20.47 -5.22
C ARG A 27 8.22 -20.23 -5.15
N ALA A 28 8.70 -19.08 -5.61
CA ALA A 28 10.12 -18.71 -5.57
C ALA A 28 10.65 -18.58 -4.13
N ASN A 29 9.75 -18.35 -3.17
CA ASN A 29 10.05 -18.23 -1.75
C ASN A 29 9.59 -19.45 -0.92
N ASN A 30 9.40 -20.61 -1.55
CA ASN A 30 9.01 -21.87 -0.92
C ASN A 30 7.71 -21.81 -0.12
N LEU A 31 6.78 -20.94 -0.53
CA LEU A 31 5.45 -20.84 0.04
C LEU A 31 4.43 -21.53 -0.88
N ASP A 32 3.79 -22.58 -0.39
CA ASP A 32 2.70 -23.26 -1.09
C ASP A 32 1.40 -22.51 -0.79
N LEU A 33 0.94 -21.70 -1.76
CA LEU A 33 -0.11 -20.72 -1.58
C LEU A 33 -1.32 -21.02 -2.44
N THR A 34 -2.48 -21.16 -1.78
CA THR A 34 -3.81 -21.08 -2.40
C THR A 34 -4.38 -19.69 -2.14
N PHE A 35 -4.87 -19.03 -3.18
CA PHE A 35 -5.55 -17.74 -3.07
C PHE A 35 -7.04 -17.88 -3.32
N VAL A 36 -7.85 -17.42 -2.36
CA VAL A 36 -9.32 -17.44 -2.44
C VAL A 36 -9.85 -16.01 -2.46
N ALA A 37 -10.65 -15.67 -3.48
CA ALA A 37 -11.38 -14.43 -3.58
C ALA A 37 -12.87 -14.63 -3.36
N THR A 38 -13.53 -13.81 -2.51
CA THR A 38 -14.97 -13.84 -2.27
C THR A 38 -15.76 -12.79 -3.05
N GLY A 39 -15.08 -11.84 -3.68
CA GLY A 39 -15.59 -10.84 -4.61
C GLY A 39 -14.72 -10.74 -5.88
N GLY A 40 -15.20 -10.14 -6.97
CA GLY A 40 -14.46 -9.91 -8.22
C GLY A 40 -13.78 -8.55 -8.28
N GLY A 41 -13.19 -8.23 -9.43
CA GLY A 41 -12.60 -6.93 -9.73
C GLY A 41 -11.58 -6.98 -10.86
N ASP A 42 -10.95 -5.84 -11.13
CA ASP A 42 -10.06 -5.61 -12.27
C ASP A 42 -8.84 -6.53 -12.32
N LEU A 43 -8.38 -7.01 -11.16
CA LEU A 43 -7.18 -7.85 -11.04
C LEU A 43 -7.50 -9.36 -11.08
N GLU A 44 -8.74 -9.79 -11.36
CA GLU A 44 -9.09 -11.21 -11.29
C GLU A 44 -8.23 -12.06 -12.23
N GLU A 45 -7.97 -11.58 -13.46
CA GLU A 45 -7.14 -12.29 -14.42
C GLU A 45 -5.66 -12.30 -14.00
N ASP A 46 -5.17 -11.20 -13.44
CA ASP A 46 -3.81 -11.14 -12.88
C ASP A 46 -3.60 -12.20 -11.78
N PHE A 47 -4.59 -12.39 -10.90
CA PHE A 47 -4.54 -13.44 -9.88
C PHE A 47 -4.57 -14.84 -10.48
N ARG A 48 -5.37 -15.09 -11.54
CA ARG A 48 -5.39 -16.38 -12.25
C ARG A 48 -4.03 -16.71 -12.84
N LEU A 49 -3.34 -15.70 -13.36
CA LEU A 49 -2.03 -15.84 -14.01
C LEU A 49 -0.86 -15.75 -13.03
N SER A 50 -1.10 -15.52 -11.74
CA SER A 50 -0.05 -15.30 -10.73
C SER A 50 0.85 -16.51 -10.47
N GLY A 51 0.40 -17.72 -10.82
CA GLY A 51 1.09 -18.98 -10.52
C GLY A 51 0.73 -19.59 -9.17
N ALA A 52 -0.02 -18.92 -8.30
CA ALA A 52 -0.69 -19.51 -7.15
C ALA A 52 -1.99 -20.20 -7.58
N GLU A 53 -2.46 -21.19 -6.79
CA GLU A 53 -3.78 -21.77 -7.03
C GLU A 53 -4.86 -20.72 -6.74
N PHE A 54 -5.70 -20.39 -7.73
CA PHE A 54 -6.75 -19.39 -7.61
C PHE A 54 -8.14 -20.04 -7.52
N ILE A 55 -8.87 -19.73 -6.45
CA ILE A 55 -10.25 -20.21 -6.26
C ILE A 55 -11.18 -19.00 -6.08
N ARG A 56 -12.17 -18.92 -6.97
CA ARG A 56 -13.23 -17.91 -6.88
C ARG A 56 -14.42 -18.46 -6.11
N LEU A 57 -14.70 -17.88 -4.95
CA LEU A 57 -15.93 -18.12 -4.18
C LEU A 57 -16.78 -16.85 -4.18
N GLN A 58 -18.10 -17.04 -4.22
CA GLN A 58 -19.00 -15.90 -4.09
C GLN A 58 -19.57 -15.87 -2.68
N ARG A 59 -19.42 -14.73 -2.01
CA ARG A 59 -20.05 -14.44 -0.72
C ARG A 59 -21.43 -13.85 -0.95
N GLY A 60 -22.46 -14.45 -0.35
CA GLY A 60 -23.84 -13.97 -0.48
C GLY A 60 -24.19 -12.88 0.53
N ASN A 61 -23.74 -13.00 1.78
CA ASN A 61 -24.08 -12.12 2.89
C ASN A 61 -22.85 -11.81 3.77
N ALA A 62 -22.99 -10.85 4.68
CA ALA A 62 -21.94 -10.47 5.63
C ALA A 62 -21.50 -11.67 6.52
N PHE A 63 -22.41 -12.60 6.81
CA PHE A 63 -22.11 -13.87 7.48
C PHE A 63 -22.74 -15.00 6.66
N ASP A 64 -21.92 -15.74 5.93
CA ASP A 64 -22.34 -16.74 4.95
C ASP A 64 -21.89 -18.15 5.37
N LEU A 65 -22.84 -18.96 5.87
CA LEU A 65 -22.58 -20.34 6.28
C LEU A 65 -22.14 -21.24 5.12
N LYS A 66 -22.60 -20.96 3.89
CA LYS A 66 -22.18 -21.72 2.71
C LYS A 66 -20.71 -21.43 2.38
N LEU A 67 -20.27 -20.19 2.53
CA LEU A 67 -18.86 -19.81 2.38
C LEU A 67 -18.00 -20.52 3.43
N ILE A 68 -18.41 -20.54 4.70
CA ILE A 68 -17.72 -21.27 5.77
C ILE A 68 -17.56 -22.74 5.42
N ALA A 69 -18.64 -23.39 4.97
CA ALA A 69 -18.60 -24.81 4.59
C ALA A 69 -17.65 -25.06 3.39
N ARG A 70 -17.63 -24.17 2.39
CA ARG A 70 -16.72 -24.26 1.23
C ARG A 70 -15.26 -24.06 1.64
N LEU A 71 -14.97 -23.04 2.47
CA LEU A 71 -13.62 -22.84 3.02
C LEU A 71 -13.16 -24.07 3.81
N ARG A 72 -14.01 -24.65 4.65
CA ARG A 72 -13.71 -25.86 5.41
C ARG A 72 -13.40 -27.07 4.51
N LYS A 73 -14.10 -27.19 3.39
CA LYS A 73 -13.82 -28.21 2.39
C LYS A 73 -12.44 -28.02 1.77
N ILE A 74 -12.10 -26.81 1.31
CA ILE A 74 -10.79 -26.47 0.75
C ILE A 74 -9.67 -26.74 1.75
N ILE A 75 -9.85 -26.29 3.00
CA ILE A 75 -8.90 -26.53 4.10
C ILE A 75 -8.56 -28.00 4.23
N LYS A 76 -9.59 -28.87 4.20
CA LYS A 76 -9.41 -30.31 4.35
C LYS A 76 -8.81 -30.97 3.11
N GLU A 77 -9.27 -30.59 1.91
CA GLU A 77 -8.85 -31.22 0.64
C GLU A 77 -7.41 -30.85 0.28
N GLN A 78 -6.94 -29.67 0.69
CA GLN A 78 -5.61 -29.17 0.38
C GLN A 78 -4.64 -29.23 1.57
N ASP A 79 -5.03 -29.78 2.71
CA ASP A 79 -4.22 -29.83 3.93
C ASP A 79 -3.69 -28.45 4.36
N ILE A 80 -4.53 -27.42 4.29
CA ILE A 80 -4.17 -26.04 4.66
C ILE A 80 -3.80 -25.98 6.15
N GLN A 81 -2.69 -25.33 6.47
CA GLN A 81 -2.19 -25.16 7.83
C GLN A 81 -2.46 -23.75 8.37
N ILE A 82 -2.47 -22.76 7.48
CA ILE A 82 -2.71 -21.34 7.80
C ILE A 82 -3.80 -20.79 6.88
N ILE A 83 -4.78 -20.07 7.44
CA ILE A 83 -5.69 -19.24 6.66
C ILE A 83 -5.46 -17.77 7.04
N HIS A 84 -5.06 -16.96 6.08
CA HIS A 84 -4.71 -15.56 6.28
C HIS A 84 -5.69 -14.63 5.56
N ALA A 85 -6.52 -13.95 6.34
CA ALA A 85 -7.48 -12.97 5.85
C ALA A 85 -6.90 -11.54 5.89
N HIS A 86 -7.36 -10.69 4.99
CA HIS A 86 -6.91 -9.29 4.89
C HIS A 86 -7.99 -8.27 5.27
N GLN A 87 -9.17 -8.76 5.69
CA GLN A 87 -10.31 -7.93 6.11
C GLN A 87 -11.11 -8.63 7.20
N ALA A 88 -11.85 -7.84 8.00
CA ALA A 88 -12.57 -8.32 9.18
C ALA A 88 -13.65 -9.38 8.86
N VAL A 89 -14.40 -9.19 7.76
CA VAL A 89 -15.46 -10.09 7.37
C VAL A 89 -14.89 -11.43 6.90
N GLU A 90 -13.84 -11.41 6.11
CA GLU A 90 -13.11 -12.60 5.66
C GLU A 90 -12.47 -13.34 6.85
N ALA A 91 -11.92 -12.61 7.81
CA ALA A 91 -11.38 -13.19 9.05
C ALA A 91 -12.46 -13.88 9.89
N LEU A 92 -13.69 -13.36 9.89
CA LEU A 92 -14.82 -14.00 10.57
C LEU A 92 -15.14 -15.37 9.93
N HIS A 93 -15.22 -15.44 8.62
CA HIS A 93 -15.45 -16.69 7.89
C HIS A 93 -14.28 -17.66 8.06
N ALA A 94 -13.03 -17.16 7.98
CA ALA A 94 -11.83 -17.95 8.23
C ALA A 94 -11.84 -18.57 9.63
N TYR A 95 -12.12 -17.77 10.65
CA TYR A 95 -12.22 -18.25 12.02
C TYR A 95 -13.23 -19.40 12.16
N PHE A 96 -14.47 -19.21 11.70
CA PHE A 96 -15.50 -20.27 11.81
C PHE A 96 -15.18 -21.48 10.95
N ALA A 97 -14.49 -21.33 9.82
CA ALA A 97 -14.04 -22.45 9.02
C ALA A 97 -12.95 -23.29 9.73
N THR A 98 -12.19 -22.71 10.64
CA THR A 98 -11.09 -23.39 11.36
C THR A 98 -11.49 -23.94 12.72
N VAL A 99 -12.67 -23.60 13.26
CA VAL A 99 -13.14 -24.14 14.57
C VAL A 99 -13.15 -25.66 14.57
N GLY A 100 -12.47 -26.27 15.54
CA GLY A 100 -12.34 -27.72 15.68
C GLY A 100 -11.33 -28.36 14.72
N THR A 101 -10.41 -27.56 14.16
CA THR A 101 -9.25 -28.02 13.36
C THR A 101 -7.95 -27.48 13.95
N ASP A 102 -6.80 -27.98 13.49
CA ASP A 102 -5.48 -27.47 13.86
C ASP A 102 -5.03 -26.26 13.03
N VAL A 103 -5.82 -25.81 12.06
CA VAL A 103 -5.51 -24.70 11.16
C VAL A 103 -5.48 -23.38 11.92
N LYS A 104 -4.50 -22.54 11.62
CA LYS A 104 -4.23 -21.27 12.33
C LYS A 104 -4.82 -20.09 11.55
N PRO A 105 -5.89 -19.44 12.04
CA PRO A 105 -6.43 -18.23 11.42
C PRO A 105 -5.58 -17.01 11.77
N VAL A 106 -5.22 -16.23 10.74
CA VAL A 106 -4.43 -14.99 10.81
C VAL A 106 -5.20 -13.85 10.15
N LEU A 107 -5.09 -12.64 10.66
CA LEU A 107 -5.67 -11.43 10.09
C LEU A 107 -4.62 -10.34 9.93
N SER A 108 -4.50 -9.75 8.73
CA SER A 108 -3.74 -8.53 8.50
C SER A 108 -4.59 -7.28 8.59
N PHE A 109 -4.07 -6.29 9.32
CA PHE A 109 -4.60 -4.93 9.43
C PHE A 109 -3.80 -3.99 8.54
N HIS A 110 -4.45 -3.49 7.49
CA HIS A 110 -3.86 -2.52 6.56
C HIS A 110 -4.32 -1.09 6.86
N LEU A 111 -5.39 -0.95 7.66
CA LEU A 111 -5.99 0.31 8.08
C LEU A 111 -6.38 0.21 9.56
N CYS A 112 -6.39 1.35 10.24
CA CYS A 112 -6.88 1.45 11.62
C CYS A 112 -8.36 1.88 11.67
N GLU A 113 -8.84 2.59 10.64
CA GLU A 113 -10.24 2.99 10.57
C GLU A 113 -11.16 1.80 10.31
N MET A 114 -12.22 1.72 11.08
CA MET A 114 -13.24 0.68 10.94
C MET A 114 -14.60 1.20 11.38
N ASP A 115 -15.64 0.78 10.69
CA ASP A 115 -17.02 1.03 11.11
C ASP A 115 -17.40 0.26 12.38
N GLY A 116 -18.53 0.62 12.98
CA GLY A 116 -19.00 0.01 14.23
C GLY A 116 -19.26 -1.50 14.14
N LYS A 117 -19.67 -2.02 12.96
CA LYS A 117 -19.94 -3.45 12.75
C LYS A 117 -18.63 -4.23 12.68
N ASN A 118 -17.67 -3.74 11.91
CA ASN A 118 -16.34 -4.34 11.83
C ASN A 118 -15.63 -4.29 13.19
N ARG A 119 -15.75 -3.20 13.94
CA ARG A 119 -15.19 -3.08 15.28
C ARG A 119 -15.74 -4.12 16.24
N ALA A 120 -17.06 -4.39 16.22
CA ALA A 120 -17.67 -5.42 17.04
C ALA A 120 -17.18 -6.83 16.67
N ALA A 121 -17.11 -7.14 15.39
CA ALA A 121 -16.55 -8.39 14.88
C ALA A 121 -15.10 -8.59 15.30
N LEU A 122 -14.27 -7.54 15.17
CA LEU A 122 -12.86 -7.59 15.56
C LEU A 122 -12.63 -7.74 17.05
N LYS A 123 -13.46 -7.13 17.91
CA LYS A 123 -13.42 -7.38 19.36
C LYS A 123 -13.63 -8.85 19.71
N PHE A 124 -14.49 -9.54 18.96
CA PHE A 124 -14.70 -10.97 19.13
C PHE A 124 -13.53 -11.78 18.56
N LEU A 125 -13.01 -11.41 17.37
CA LEU A 125 -12.02 -12.18 16.64
C LEU A 125 -10.61 -12.09 17.20
N ILE A 126 -10.12 -10.86 17.48
CA ILE A 126 -8.72 -10.60 17.86
C ILE A 126 -8.20 -11.57 18.93
N PRO A 127 -8.88 -11.81 20.06
CA PRO A 127 -8.39 -12.74 21.08
C PRO A 127 -8.47 -14.22 20.70
N ARG A 128 -9.13 -14.55 19.59
CA ARG A 128 -9.39 -15.92 19.11
C ARG A 128 -8.56 -16.30 17.89
N LEU A 129 -8.01 -15.32 17.21
CA LEU A 129 -7.11 -15.57 16.07
C LEU A 129 -5.72 -16.00 16.57
N SER A 130 -5.05 -16.84 15.80
CA SER A 130 -3.70 -17.31 16.13
C SER A 130 -2.67 -16.19 16.05
N ALA A 131 -2.84 -15.27 15.10
CA ALA A 131 -2.08 -14.02 15.03
C ALA A 131 -2.88 -12.90 14.37
N ASN A 132 -2.54 -11.67 14.77
CA ASN A 132 -2.98 -10.42 14.17
C ASN A 132 -1.74 -9.70 13.64
N VAL A 133 -1.72 -9.34 12.37
CA VAL A 133 -0.59 -8.70 11.71
C VAL A 133 -0.91 -7.24 11.43
N ALA A 134 -0.14 -6.31 11.96
CA ALA A 134 -0.19 -4.90 11.59
C ALA A 134 0.84 -4.62 10.51
N CYS A 135 0.45 -3.91 9.44
CA CYS A 135 1.37 -3.59 8.33
C CYS A 135 2.41 -2.54 8.68
N SER A 136 2.28 -1.85 9.83
CA SER A 136 3.24 -0.90 10.38
C SER A 136 3.11 -0.81 11.90
N ARG A 137 4.13 -0.26 12.57
CA ARG A 137 4.06 0.07 14.01
C ARG A 137 3.03 1.17 14.27
N ASP A 138 2.90 2.11 13.34
CA ASP A 138 1.90 3.18 13.40
C ASP A 138 0.48 2.61 13.42
N ILE A 139 0.16 1.63 12.57
CA ILE A 139 -1.12 0.89 12.61
C ILE A 139 -1.29 0.16 13.95
N LEU A 140 -0.27 -0.53 14.44
CA LEU A 140 -0.34 -1.22 15.73
C LEU A 140 -0.68 -0.25 16.88
N ASN A 141 0.01 0.88 16.94
CA ASN A 141 -0.21 1.93 17.92
C ASN A 141 -1.62 2.55 17.78
N CYS A 142 -2.06 2.77 16.55
CA CYS A 142 -3.40 3.29 16.28
C CYS A 142 -4.50 2.31 16.73
N LEU A 143 -4.34 1.01 16.48
CA LEU A 143 -5.27 -0.02 16.96
C LEU A 143 -5.36 -0.05 18.47
N ALA A 144 -4.24 0.07 19.17
CA ALA A 144 -4.21 0.15 20.64
C ALA A 144 -4.91 1.41 21.15
N ALA A 145 -4.56 2.59 20.61
CA ALA A 145 -5.02 3.89 21.12
C ALA A 145 -6.48 4.18 20.77
N LYS A 146 -6.87 3.99 19.50
CA LYS A 146 -8.19 4.43 19.00
C LYS A 146 -9.25 3.34 19.06
N SER A 147 -8.87 2.07 18.90
CA SER A 147 -9.84 0.98 18.85
C SER A 147 -10.03 0.27 20.19
N GLY A 148 -9.12 0.49 21.15
CA GLY A 148 -9.15 -0.13 22.46
C GLY A 148 -8.95 -1.64 22.40
N PHE A 149 -8.18 -2.13 21.42
CA PHE A 149 -7.78 -3.52 21.33
C PHE A 149 -6.54 -3.79 22.20
N ASP A 150 -6.48 -4.94 22.86
CA ASP A 150 -5.27 -5.43 23.51
C ASP A 150 -4.29 -5.91 22.43
N THR A 151 -3.35 -5.04 22.07
CA THR A 151 -2.32 -5.33 21.07
C THR A 151 -1.06 -5.94 21.67
N THR A 152 -1.02 -6.23 22.96
CA THR A 152 0.13 -6.84 23.65
C THR A 152 0.21 -8.34 23.40
N LYS A 153 -0.90 -8.98 23.01
CA LYS A 153 -1.01 -10.41 22.75
C LYS A 153 -1.26 -10.67 21.28
N ASN A 154 -0.70 -11.73 20.75
CA ASN A 154 -0.90 -12.27 19.40
C ASN A 154 -0.83 -11.23 18.25
N PHE A 155 -0.28 -10.04 18.48
CA PHE A 155 0.03 -9.09 17.42
C PHE A 155 1.49 -9.19 16.98
N ARG A 156 1.71 -9.01 15.67
CA ARG A 156 3.03 -8.92 15.05
C ARG A 156 3.02 -7.77 14.04
N VAL A 157 4.16 -7.13 13.84
CA VAL A 157 4.34 -6.18 12.75
C VAL A 157 5.04 -6.88 11.60
N VAL A 158 4.41 -6.88 10.43
CA VAL A 158 5.03 -7.35 9.17
C VAL A 158 4.76 -6.28 8.11
N TYR A 159 5.82 -5.59 7.71
CA TYR A 159 5.73 -4.54 6.70
C TYR A 159 5.24 -5.09 5.36
N ASN A 160 4.44 -4.29 4.64
CA ASN A 160 4.07 -4.61 3.27
C ASN A 160 5.31 -4.70 2.39
N GLY A 161 5.28 -5.59 1.40
CA GLY A 161 6.34 -5.76 0.41
C GLY A 161 5.94 -5.24 -0.96
N VAL A 162 6.93 -4.94 -1.79
CA VAL A 162 6.76 -4.52 -3.18
C VAL A 162 7.64 -5.41 -4.06
N ASP A 163 7.10 -5.91 -5.18
CA ASP A 163 7.89 -6.60 -6.20
C ASP A 163 8.60 -5.58 -7.10
N ALA A 164 9.91 -5.50 -6.95
CA ALA A 164 10.74 -4.57 -7.71
C ALA A 164 10.95 -4.98 -9.18
N LYS A 165 10.51 -6.17 -9.62
CA LYS A 165 10.77 -6.66 -10.99
C LYS A 165 10.06 -5.80 -12.03
N GLU A 166 8.76 -5.57 -11.86
CA GLU A 166 7.98 -4.72 -12.76
C GLU A 166 8.45 -3.27 -12.72
N LEU A 167 8.80 -2.77 -11.51
CA LEU A 167 9.36 -1.43 -11.36
C LEU A 167 10.64 -1.26 -12.18
N ARG A 168 11.59 -2.21 -12.11
CA ARG A 168 12.87 -2.13 -12.82
C ARG A 168 12.75 -2.29 -14.33
N ALA A 169 11.69 -2.92 -14.82
CA ALA A 169 11.44 -3.12 -16.26
C ALA A 169 10.87 -1.87 -16.95
N ALA A 170 10.27 -0.96 -16.21
CA ALA A 170 9.64 0.25 -16.75
C ALA A 170 10.66 1.24 -17.35
N ARG A 171 10.20 2.08 -18.28
CA ARG A 171 11.08 2.97 -19.08
C ARG A 171 10.73 4.45 -19.03
N GLY A 172 9.67 4.85 -18.33
CA GLY A 172 9.33 6.26 -18.13
C GLY A 172 8.89 7.00 -19.41
N HIS A 173 7.76 6.62 -19.99
CA HIS A 173 7.25 7.26 -21.21
C HIS A 173 6.46 8.55 -20.98
N LEU A 174 6.13 8.89 -19.74
CA LEU A 174 5.21 9.99 -19.41
C LEU A 174 5.73 11.36 -19.87
N ARG A 175 7.05 11.59 -19.89
CA ARG A 175 7.63 12.86 -20.35
C ARG A 175 7.29 13.13 -21.83
N ALA A 176 7.35 12.10 -22.67
CA ALA A 176 6.97 12.21 -24.10
C ALA A 176 5.46 12.41 -24.24
N GLU A 177 4.63 11.71 -23.45
CA GLU A 177 3.16 11.87 -23.42
C GLU A 177 2.77 13.32 -23.09
N LEU A 178 3.48 13.95 -22.16
CA LEU A 178 3.25 15.34 -21.75
C LEU A 178 4.01 16.37 -22.57
N SER A 179 4.75 15.96 -23.61
CA SER A 179 5.58 16.83 -24.46
C SER A 179 6.58 17.69 -23.68
N LEU A 180 7.15 17.13 -22.60
CA LEU A 180 8.13 17.80 -21.75
C LEU A 180 9.53 17.73 -22.37
N ALA A 181 10.31 18.83 -22.23
CA ALA A 181 11.71 18.84 -22.59
C ALA A 181 12.55 18.03 -21.58
N GLU A 182 13.74 17.57 -22.00
CA GLU A 182 14.64 16.82 -21.13
C GLU A 182 15.08 17.60 -19.88
N LYS A 183 15.21 18.92 -20.01
CA LYS A 183 15.59 19.84 -18.93
C LYS A 183 14.47 20.10 -17.92
N ASP A 184 13.22 19.83 -18.28
CA ASP A 184 12.08 20.15 -17.42
C ASP A 184 12.10 19.26 -16.17
N MET A 185 11.86 19.85 -15.00
CA MET A 185 11.78 19.15 -13.74
C MET A 185 10.36 18.57 -13.56
N LEU A 186 10.23 17.25 -13.48
CA LEU A 186 8.94 16.60 -13.28
C LEU A 186 8.82 16.05 -11.87
N LEU A 187 7.94 16.62 -11.07
CA LEU A 187 7.57 16.13 -9.76
C LEU A 187 6.24 15.39 -9.84
N GLY A 188 5.98 14.48 -8.89
CA GLY A 188 4.68 13.78 -8.95
C GLY A 188 4.26 13.12 -7.65
N MET A 189 2.95 12.91 -7.56
CA MET A 189 2.29 12.18 -6.47
C MET A 189 1.40 11.08 -7.04
N VAL A 190 1.54 9.87 -6.52
CA VAL A 190 0.67 8.73 -6.86
C VAL A 190 -0.27 8.45 -5.70
N GLY A 191 -1.58 8.52 -5.97
CA GLY A 191 -2.61 8.22 -4.98
C GLY A 191 -3.98 8.76 -5.34
N ASN A 192 -5.02 7.95 -5.11
CA ASN A 192 -6.40 8.31 -5.41
C ASN A 192 -6.89 9.48 -4.54
N PHE A 193 -7.83 10.25 -5.08
CA PHE A 193 -8.48 11.39 -4.42
C PHE A 193 -9.66 10.90 -3.58
N TYR A 194 -9.37 10.26 -2.45
CA TYR A 194 -10.40 9.79 -1.53
C TYR A 194 -10.91 10.92 -0.62
N PRO A 195 -12.20 10.89 -0.24
CA PRO A 195 -12.71 11.79 0.79
C PRO A 195 -12.09 11.49 2.16
N GLY A 196 -12.03 12.52 3.01
CA GLY A 196 -11.62 12.38 4.40
C GLY A 196 -10.14 12.62 4.66
N ILE A 197 -9.59 11.96 5.67
CA ILE A 197 -8.30 12.28 6.30
C ILE A 197 -7.14 11.41 5.76
N ARG A 198 -7.13 11.06 4.49
CA ARG A 198 -6.09 10.21 3.93
C ARG A 198 -5.02 11.03 3.20
N LYS A 199 -5.12 11.09 1.88
CA LYS A 199 -4.22 11.88 1.04
C LYS A 199 -4.55 13.37 1.14
N ASP A 200 -3.54 14.22 1.05
CA ASP A 200 -3.67 15.67 1.12
C ASP A 200 -3.05 16.33 -0.12
N GLN A 201 -3.70 16.10 -1.27
CA GLN A 201 -3.26 16.68 -2.54
C GLN A 201 -3.39 18.21 -2.52
N MET A 202 -4.34 18.77 -1.77
CA MET A 202 -4.55 20.21 -1.69
C MET A 202 -3.32 20.95 -1.10
N THR A 203 -2.65 20.39 -0.10
CA THR A 203 -1.40 20.98 0.41
C THR A 203 -0.32 21.02 -0.68
N VAL A 204 -0.24 20.00 -1.52
CA VAL A 204 0.66 20.02 -2.69
C VAL A 204 0.24 21.12 -3.66
N CYS A 205 -1.03 21.20 -4.06
CA CYS A 205 -1.53 22.25 -4.96
C CYS A 205 -1.18 23.66 -4.45
N LYS A 206 -1.30 23.90 -3.13
CA LYS A 206 -0.95 25.18 -2.49
C LYS A 206 0.55 25.51 -2.52
N ALA A 207 1.42 24.50 -2.54
CA ALA A 207 2.88 24.68 -2.64
C ALA A 207 3.32 25.07 -4.06
N LEU A 208 2.63 24.58 -5.10
CA LEU A 208 3.06 24.70 -6.49
C LEU A 208 3.17 26.14 -7.03
N PRO A 209 2.29 27.13 -6.70
CA PRO A 209 2.45 28.49 -7.22
C PRO A 209 3.76 29.14 -6.84
N VAL A 210 4.24 28.95 -5.61
CA VAL A 210 5.52 29.47 -5.15
C VAL A 210 6.69 28.71 -5.79
N LEU A 211 6.60 27.39 -5.85
CA LEU A 211 7.58 26.53 -6.51
C LEU A 211 7.79 26.93 -7.96
N PHE A 212 6.72 27.07 -8.73
CA PHE A 212 6.77 27.35 -10.16
C PHE A 212 7.25 28.76 -10.50
N ARG A 213 7.09 29.73 -9.60
CA ARG A 213 7.74 31.05 -9.76
C ARG A 213 9.26 30.98 -9.64
N GLN A 214 9.78 30.09 -8.79
CA GLN A 214 11.22 29.93 -8.60
C GLN A 214 11.86 28.94 -9.57
N VAL A 215 11.08 27.99 -10.12
CA VAL A 215 11.51 26.97 -11.08
C VAL A 215 10.55 26.98 -12.26
N PRO A 216 10.78 27.85 -13.26
CA PRO A 216 9.87 28.03 -14.40
C PRO A 216 9.65 26.77 -15.25
N ASP A 217 10.66 25.91 -15.35
CA ASP A 217 10.63 24.65 -16.12
C ASP A 217 10.15 23.44 -15.25
N ALA A 218 9.51 23.69 -14.09
CA ALA A 218 8.94 22.63 -13.28
C ALA A 218 7.50 22.29 -13.68
N HIS A 219 7.19 21.01 -13.66
CA HIS A 219 5.85 20.43 -13.84
C HIS A 219 5.51 19.50 -12.70
N PHE A 220 4.22 19.31 -12.46
CA PHE A 220 3.74 18.37 -11.45
C PHE A 220 2.68 17.44 -12.02
N VAL A 221 2.74 16.16 -11.66
CA VAL A 221 1.71 15.17 -12.04
C VAL A 221 1.03 14.60 -10.81
N PHE A 222 -0.30 14.47 -10.88
CA PHE A 222 -1.10 13.66 -9.98
C PHE A 222 -1.59 12.44 -10.74
N ALA A 223 -1.17 11.24 -10.31
CA ALA A 223 -1.68 9.98 -10.82
C ALA A 223 -2.58 9.31 -9.76
N GLY A 224 -3.87 9.29 -9.99
CA GLY A 224 -4.84 8.74 -9.06
C GLY A 224 -6.28 8.99 -9.51
N ALA A 225 -7.16 8.06 -9.20
CA ALA A 225 -8.56 8.14 -9.59
C ALA A 225 -9.28 9.28 -8.87
N ARG A 226 -10.16 9.96 -9.60
CA ARG A 226 -11.24 10.79 -9.07
C ARG A 226 -12.28 9.86 -8.45
N TYR A 227 -12.54 10.00 -7.16
CA TYR A 227 -13.49 9.14 -6.46
C TYR A 227 -14.92 9.60 -6.72
N GLU A 228 -15.74 8.76 -7.36
CA GLU A 228 -17.07 9.14 -7.82
C GLU A 228 -18.02 9.57 -6.69
N ALA A 229 -17.92 8.95 -5.51
CA ALA A 229 -18.73 9.30 -4.36
C ALA A 229 -18.30 10.62 -3.67
N ALA A 230 -17.13 11.17 -4.01
CA ALA A 230 -16.62 12.44 -3.49
C ALA A 230 -15.78 13.17 -4.55
N PRO A 231 -16.38 13.53 -5.70
CA PRO A 231 -15.66 14.14 -6.81
C PRO A 231 -15.05 15.50 -6.46
N HIS A 232 -15.61 16.20 -5.49
CA HIS A 232 -15.16 17.53 -5.05
C HIS A 232 -13.69 17.52 -4.61
N VAL A 233 -13.18 16.45 -4.01
CA VAL A 233 -11.77 16.37 -3.57
C VAL A 233 -10.80 16.54 -4.73
N TYR A 234 -11.11 15.94 -5.88
CA TYR A 234 -10.33 16.09 -7.11
C TYR A 234 -10.57 17.45 -7.76
N ASP A 235 -11.86 17.81 -7.91
CA ASP A 235 -12.29 19.01 -8.63
C ASP A 235 -11.77 20.29 -7.97
N GLU A 236 -11.76 20.37 -6.63
CA GLU A 236 -11.19 21.48 -5.87
C GLU A 236 -9.68 21.65 -6.13
N CYS A 237 -8.94 20.57 -6.29
CA CYS A 237 -7.51 20.63 -6.65
C CYS A 237 -7.30 21.17 -8.08
N VAL A 238 -8.11 20.72 -9.04
CA VAL A 238 -8.07 21.19 -10.43
C VAL A 238 -8.44 22.67 -10.51
N ASP A 239 -9.54 23.06 -9.86
CA ASP A 239 -10.04 24.45 -9.84
C ASP A 239 -9.01 25.38 -9.19
N TYR A 240 -8.45 25.01 -8.06
CA TYR A 240 -7.39 25.78 -7.41
C TYR A 240 -6.20 26.02 -8.34
N CYS A 241 -5.70 24.97 -9.01
CA CYS A 241 -4.56 25.13 -9.92
C CYS A 241 -4.90 26.04 -11.11
N ARG A 242 -6.14 25.98 -11.62
CA ARG A 242 -6.61 26.86 -12.69
C ARG A 242 -6.69 28.32 -12.20
N GLU A 243 -7.28 28.57 -11.04
CA GLU A 243 -7.40 29.91 -10.44
C GLU A 243 -6.05 30.56 -10.14
N GLN A 244 -5.06 29.75 -9.76
CA GLN A 244 -3.69 30.21 -9.55
C GLN A 244 -2.88 30.39 -10.86
N GLY A 245 -3.49 30.14 -12.03
CA GLY A 245 -2.83 30.28 -13.34
C GLY A 245 -1.72 29.27 -13.62
N ILE A 246 -1.71 28.12 -12.91
CA ILE A 246 -0.69 27.08 -13.05
C ILE A 246 -1.21 25.79 -13.74
N GLY A 247 -2.45 25.79 -14.21
CA GLY A 247 -3.10 24.57 -14.77
C GLY A 247 -2.37 23.97 -15.96
N ASN A 248 -1.58 24.72 -16.71
CA ASN A 248 -0.77 24.24 -17.83
C ASN A 248 0.49 23.45 -17.40
N ARG A 249 0.85 23.50 -16.12
CA ARG A 249 2.02 22.80 -15.55
C ARG A 249 1.65 21.74 -14.51
N VAL A 250 0.35 21.59 -14.20
CA VAL A 250 -0.15 20.57 -13.28
C VAL A 250 -1.02 19.60 -14.06
N HIS A 251 -0.57 18.35 -14.16
CA HIS A 251 -1.18 17.31 -14.97
C HIS A 251 -1.93 16.31 -14.09
N PHE A 252 -3.25 16.28 -14.21
CA PHE A 252 -4.11 15.33 -13.50
C PHE A 252 -4.37 14.13 -14.42
N LEU A 253 -3.65 13.02 -14.20
CA LEU A 253 -3.61 11.86 -15.12
C LEU A 253 -4.77 10.87 -14.91
N GLY A 254 -5.58 11.04 -13.85
CA GLY A 254 -6.59 10.06 -13.49
C GLY A 254 -5.99 8.72 -13.03
N CYS A 255 -6.77 7.65 -13.15
CA CYS A 255 -6.34 6.30 -12.82
C CYS A 255 -5.34 5.79 -13.87
N ARG A 256 -4.16 5.33 -13.41
CA ARG A 256 -3.11 4.75 -14.27
C ARG A 256 -2.87 3.30 -13.89
N SER A 257 -2.77 2.43 -14.88
CA SER A 257 -2.37 1.03 -14.69
C SER A 257 -0.84 0.83 -14.77
N ASP A 258 -0.14 1.81 -15.34
CA ASP A 258 1.31 1.82 -15.57
C ASP A 258 2.07 2.71 -14.58
N VAL A 259 1.72 2.65 -13.30
CA VAL A 259 2.37 3.41 -12.22
C VAL A 259 3.90 3.33 -12.26
N PRO A 260 4.54 2.18 -12.56
CA PRO A 260 6.00 2.13 -12.73
C PRO A 260 6.53 3.09 -13.80
N ASN A 261 5.85 3.24 -14.95
CA ASN A 261 6.25 4.20 -15.99
C ASN A 261 6.09 5.66 -15.53
N VAL A 262 5.04 5.95 -14.75
CA VAL A 262 4.87 7.28 -14.12
C VAL A 262 6.05 7.57 -13.20
N LEU A 263 6.37 6.66 -12.27
CA LEU A 263 7.46 6.84 -11.31
C LEU A 263 8.82 7.03 -11.98
N HIS A 264 9.16 6.23 -13.01
CA HIS A 264 10.42 6.37 -13.75
C HIS A 264 10.55 7.67 -14.54
N SER A 265 9.46 8.39 -14.75
CA SER A 265 9.47 9.68 -15.43
C SER A 265 9.73 10.86 -14.50
N LEU A 266 9.62 10.65 -13.18
CA LEU A 266 9.76 11.70 -12.16
C LEU A 266 11.22 11.96 -11.79
N ASP A 267 11.50 13.20 -11.38
CA ASP A 267 12.76 13.60 -10.72
C ASP A 267 12.62 13.59 -9.19
N ILE A 268 11.42 13.87 -8.67
CA ILE A 268 11.10 13.88 -7.23
C ILE A 268 9.70 13.30 -7.04
N PHE A 269 9.59 12.35 -6.12
CA PHE A 269 8.30 11.84 -5.68
C PHE A 269 7.82 12.60 -4.43
N VAL A 270 6.55 12.95 -4.40
CA VAL A 270 5.91 13.63 -3.27
C VAL A 270 4.78 12.77 -2.73
N LEU A 271 4.70 12.61 -1.41
CA LEU A 271 3.54 12.02 -0.77
C LEU A 271 3.06 12.89 0.39
N SER A 272 2.07 13.71 0.12
CA SER A 272 1.32 14.46 1.13
C SER A 272 0.14 13.62 1.60
N SER A 273 0.15 13.26 2.87
CA SER A 273 -0.93 12.47 3.48
C SER A 273 -1.16 12.89 4.92
N LEU A 274 -2.41 12.76 5.36
CA LEU A 274 -2.82 13.00 6.75
C LEU A 274 -2.81 11.70 7.54
N TRP A 275 -2.95 10.58 6.85
CA TRP A 275 -2.94 9.25 7.45
C TRP A 275 -2.73 8.15 6.41
N GLU A 276 -1.91 7.14 6.74
CA GLU A 276 -1.61 5.98 5.92
C GLU A 276 -1.49 4.71 6.77
N GLY A 277 -1.66 3.56 6.12
CA GLY A 277 -1.26 2.27 6.70
C GLY A 277 0.24 2.02 6.55
N LEU A 278 0.65 1.62 5.37
CA LEU A 278 2.03 1.59 4.89
C LEU A 278 1.96 1.82 3.36
N PRO A 279 2.26 3.02 2.86
CA PRO A 279 1.94 3.44 1.49
C PRO A 279 2.88 2.81 0.46
N LEU A 280 2.36 1.87 -0.35
CA LEU A 280 3.15 1.16 -1.36
C LEU A 280 3.76 2.12 -2.40
N ALA A 281 3.02 3.15 -2.85
CA ALA A 281 3.54 4.10 -3.84
C ALA A 281 4.82 4.83 -3.37
N CYS A 282 4.94 5.10 -2.06
CA CYS A 282 6.17 5.67 -1.50
C CYS A 282 7.31 4.64 -1.53
N ILE A 283 7.01 3.39 -1.15
CA ILE A 283 7.99 2.30 -1.19
C ILE A 283 8.45 2.05 -2.63
N GLU A 284 7.53 2.01 -3.59
CA GLU A 284 7.81 1.86 -5.02
C GLU A 284 8.76 2.96 -5.53
N ALA A 285 8.45 4.22 -5.21
CA ALA A 285 9.31 5.36 -5.57
C ALA A 285 10.71 5.24 -4.96
N MET A 286 10.80 4.89 -3.68
CA MET A 286 12.09 4.68 -2.99
C MET A 286 12.87 3.52 -3.61
N MET A 287 12.23 2.41 -3.98
CA MET A 287 12.89 1.23 -4.57
C MET A 287 13.55 1.48 -5.92
N ILE A 288 13.08 2.45 -6.68
CA ILE A 288 13.71 2.87 -7.94
C ILE A 288 14.70 4.03 -7.76
N GLY A 289 14.96 4.43 -6.53
CA GLY A 289 15.93 5.47 -6.21
C GLY A 289 15.42 6.90 -6.42
N LEU A 290 14.09 7.11 -6.48
CA LEU A 290 13.54 8.45 -6.50
C LEU A 290 13.74 9.14 -5.14
N PRO A 291 14.30 10.35 -5.10
CA PRO A 291 14.27 11.17 -3.91
C PRO A 291 12.82 11.48 -3.54
N THR A 292 12.46 11.21 -2.29
CA THR A 292 11.07 11.34 -1.82
C THR A 292 10.92 12.49 -0.85
N VAL A 293 9.80 13.22 -0.96
CA VAL A 293 9.37 14.27 -0.03
C VAL A 293 8.03 13.84 0.58
N VAL A 294 7.98 13.68 1.90
CA VAL A 294 6.84 13.06 2.58
C VAL A 294 6.38 13.89 3.79
N SER A 295 5.08 13.81 4.14
CA SER A 295 4.57 14.42 5.37
C SER A 295 5.08 13.68 6.62
N ASP A 296 5.14 14.38 7.76
CA ASP A 296 5.65 13.91 9.06
C ASP A 296 4.68 13.01 9.84
N ILE A 297 3.87 12.20 9.15
CA ILE A 297 2.97 11.23 9.79
C ILE A 297 3.72 9.93 10.15
N GLY A 298 3.26 9.23 11.18
CA GLY A 298 3.93 8.07 11.75
C GLY A 298 4.34 7.00 10.74
N SER A 299 3.42 6.59 9.86
CA SER A 299 3.69 5.58 8.84
C SER A 299 4.71 6.02 7.78
N LEU A 300 4.74 7.31 7.39
CA LEU A 300 5.73 7.83 6.44
C LEU A 300 7.10 8.02 7.08
N LEU A 301 7.14 8.41 8.35
CA LEU A 301 8.39 8.39 9.13
C LEU A 301 8.93 6.95 9.25
N GLU A 302 8.07 5.97 9.47
CA GLU A 302 8.46 4.56 9.54
C GLU A 302 9.01 4.06 8.19
N VAL A 303 8.33 4.35 7.07
CA VAL A 303 8.80 4.01 5.72
C VAL A 303 10.13 4.67 5.38
N SER A 304 10.35 5.89 5.83
CA SER A 304 11.57 6.65 5.56
C SER A 304 12.71 6.44 6.58
N GLY A 305 12.61 5.42 7.44
CA GLY A 305 13.64 5.15 8.46
C GLY A 305 13.81 6.29 9.45
N GLY A 306 12.70 6.86 9.94
CA GLY A 306 12.69 8.01 10.84
C GLY A 306 13.00 9.35 10.14
N GLY A 307 12.78 9.43 8.82
CA GLY A 307 13.07 10.63 8.02
C GLY A 307 14.50 10.69 7.47
N VAL A 308 15.32 9.64 7.66
CA VAL A 308 16.70 9.59 7.14
C VAL A 308 16.70 9.39 5.62
N CYS A 309 15.78 8.58 5.11
CA CYS A 309 15.69 8.19 3.70
C CYS A 309 14.65 8.98 2.89
N ALA A 310 14.17 10.11 3.43
CA ALA A 310 13.26 11.03 2.73
C ALA A 310 13.44 12.45 3.26
N SER A 311 13.04 13.45 2.47
CA SER A 311 12.89 14.83 2.95
C SER A 311 11.51 14.97 3.60
N VAL A 312 11.46 15.25 4.90
CA VAL A 312 10.21 15.29 5.66
C VAL A 312 9.73 16.73 5.80
N PHE A 313 8.46 16.97 5.49
CA PHE A 313 7.79 18.27 5.71
C PHE A 313 6.64 18.14 6.71
N ARG A 314 6.29 19.24 7.35
CA ARG A 314 5.17 19.30 8.31
C ARG A 314 3.84 19.12 7.61
N THR A 315 3.04 18.17 8.08
CA THR A 315 1.71 17.88 7.54
C THR A 315 0.85 19.14 7.44
N LYS A 316 0.17 19.34 6.30
CA LYS A 316 -0.65 20.52 5.95
C LYS A 316 0.13 21.84 5.81
N ASP A 317 1.43 21.81 5.76
CA ASP A 317 2.28 23.00 5.62
C ASP A 317 2.83 23.11 4.20
N ALA A 318 2.15 23.88 3.35
CA ALA A 318 2.54 24.08 1.96
C ALA A 318 3.86 24.86 1.81
N ASP A 319 4.18 25.75 2.76
CA ASP A 319 5.41 26.53 2.74
C ASP A 319 6.62 25.64 3.08
N ASP A 320 6.49 24.78 4.10
CA ASP A 320 7.53 23.82 4.43
C ASP A 320 7.74 22.81 3.29
N LEU A 321 6.65 22.31 2.67
CA LEU A 321 6.74 21.46 1.47
C LEU A 321 7.51 22.18 0.36
N THR A 322 7.18 23.44 0.08
CA THR A 322 7.88 24.25 -0.94
C THR A 322 9.36 24.35 -0.64
N HIS A 323 9.75 24.64 0.61
CA HIS A 323 11.15 24.71 1.04
C HIS A 323 11.89 23.39 0.82
N LYS A 324 11.28 22.25 1.18
CA LYS A 324 11.88 20.91 0.98
C LYS A 324 12.08 20.59 -0.50
N LEU A 325 11.09 20.91 -1.34
CA LEU A 325 11.18 20.71 -2.79
C LEU A 325 12.28 21.57 -3.41
N LEU A 326 12.31 22.87 -3.09
CA LEU A 326 13.33 23.78 -3.61
C LEU A 326 14.75 23.37 -3.19
N ALA A 327 14.92 22.89 -1.97
CA ALA A 327 16.22 22.40 -1.49
C ALA A 327 16.73 21.23 -2.34
N LEU A 328 15.86 20.26 -2.67
CA LEU A 328 16.24 19.12 -3.50
C LEU A 328 16.42 19.50 -4.98
N ILE A 329 15.64 20.44 -5.51
CA ILE A 329 15.75 20.89 -6.90
C ILE A 329 17.08 21.61 -7.12
N LYS A 330 17.49 22.47 -6.18
CA LYS A 330 18.71 23.28 -6.25
C LYS A 330 19.99 22.50 -5.96
N ASP A 331 19.89 21.31 -5.36
CA ASP A 331 21.04 20.47 -5.01
C ASP A 331 20.92 19.06 -5.65
N PRO A 332 21.38 18.90 -6.91
CA PRO A 332 21.36 17.60 -7.60
C PRO A 332 22.15 16.50 -6.87
N THR A 333 23.25 16.87 -6.19
CA THR A 333 24.08 15.91 -5.45
C THR A 333 23.29 15.36 -4.27
N ARG A 334 22.70 16.23 -3.45
CA ARG A 334 21.86 15.82 -2.33
C ARG A 334 20.64 15.02 -2.78
N ARG A 335 20.05 15.40 -3.92
CA ARG A 335 18.94 14.67 -4.53
C ARG A 335 19.32 13.23 -4.90
N ALA A 336 20.48 13.04 -5.54
CA ALA A 336 21.00 11.72 -5.90
C ALA A 336 21.35 10.88 -4.67
N GLU A 337 22.01 11.46 -3.66
CA GLU A 337 22.33 10.80 -2.40
C GLU A 337 21.09 10.30 -1.67
N LEU A 338 20.06 11.14 -1.57
CA LEU A 338 18.79 10.79 -0.92
C LEU A 338 18.10 9.65 -1.65
N GLY A 339 18.08 9.70 -3.00
CA GLY A 339 17.53 8.61 -3.82
C GLY A 339 18.25 7.29 -3.59
N ALA A 340 19.59 7.29 -3.56
CA ALA A 340 20.39 6.09 -3.31
C ALA A 340 20.16 5.53 -1.88
N GLN A 341 20.08 6.39 -0.88
CA GLN A 341 19.76 5.99 0.50
C GLN A 341 18.35 5.38 0.59
N ALA A 342 17.36 6.01 -0.05
CA ALA A 342 15.99 5.53 -0.13
C ALA A 342 15.93 4.14 -0.77
N GLN A 343 16.63 3.93 -1.89
CA GLN A 343 16.67 2.66 -2.61
C GLN A 343 17.26 1.53 -1.75
N ALA A 344 18.41 1.77 -1.13
CA ALA A 344 19.07 0.78 -0.29
C ALA A 344 18.18 0.38 0.90
N TRP A 345 17.56 1.37 1.56
CA TRP A 345 16.64 1.15 2.67
C TRP A 345 15.39 0.37 2.24
N ALA A 346 14.67 0.85 1.21
CA ALA A 346 13.43 0.24 0.76
C ALA A 346 13.64 -1.19 0.26
N THR A 347 14.71 -1.46 -0.48
CA THR A 347 15.04 -2.80 -0.96
C THR A 347 15.29 -3.78 0.20
N ARG A 348 15.93 -3.33 1.27
CA ARG A 348 16.21 -4.16 2.44
C ARG A 348 14.97 -4.46 3.27
N GLU A 349 14.17 -3.42 3.55
CA GLU A 349 13.06 -3.51 4.52
C GLU A 349 11.73 -3.93 3.88
N PHE A 350 11.49 -3.53 2.63
CA PHE A 350 10.17 -3.60 2.00
C PHE A 350 10.14 -4.38 0.69
N SER A 351 11.16 -5.19 0.37
CA SER A 351 11.06 -6.09 -0.78
C SER A 351 10.02 -7.17 -0.54
N ILE A 352 9.40 -7.67 -1.62
CA ILE A 352 8.40 -8.74 -1.53
C ILE A 352 9.00 -10.01 -0.91
N GLU A 353 10.27 -10.28 -1.17
CA GLU A 353 11.00 -11.39 -0.57
C GLU A 353 11.13 -11.23 0.96
N THR A 354 11.43 -10.02 1.43
CA THR A 354 11.49 -9.71 2.87
C THR A 354 10.11 -9.86 3.52
N HIS A 355 9.06 -9.39 2.87
CA HIS A 355 7.68 -9.57 3.34
C HIS A 355 7.31 -11.05 3.47
N ILE A 356 7.50 -11.84 2.40
CA ILE A 356 7.18 -13.28 2.39
C ILE A 356 8.01 -14.03 3.44
N ARG A 357 9.31 -13.72 3.56
CA ARG A 357 10.17 -14.32 4.59
C ARG A 357 9.62 -14.04 6.00
N ASN A 358 9.20 -12.81 6.30
CA ASN A 358 8.66 -12.45 7.61
C ASN A 358 7.29 -13.12 7.86
N LEU A 359 6.44 -13.23 6.85
CA LEU A 359 5.18 -14.01 6.94
C LEU A 359 5.48 -15.50 7.17
N THR A 360 6.39 -16.08 6.42
CA THR A 360 6.77 -17.51 6.54
C THR A 360 7.34 -17.81 7.92
N LYS A 361 8.16 -16.90 8.48
CA LYS A 361 8.66 -17.01 9.85
C LYS A 361 7.50 -17.02 10.85
N LEU A 362 6.56 -16.07 10.74
CA LEU A 362 5.36 -16.02 11.59
C LEU A 362 4.54 -17.31 11.49
N TYR A 363 4.29 -17.79 10.28
CA TYR A 363 3.52 -19.02 10.07
C TYR A 363 4.23 -20.25 10.65
N GLY A 364 5.57 -20.31 10.54
CA GLY A 364 6.38 -21.36 11.17
C GLY A 364 6.24 -21.35 12.69
N GLU A 365 6.28 -20.17 13.33
CA GLU A 365 6.06 -20.02 14.78
C GLU A 365 4.68 -20.54 15.21
N LEU A 366 3.64 -20.32 14.40
CA LEU A 366 2.27 -20.73 14.70
C LEU A 366 2.03 -22.24 14.51
N THR A 367 2.74 -22.86 13.58
CA THR A 367 2.59 -24.29 13.26
C THR A 367 3.63 -25.18 13.90
N HIS A 368 4.59 -24.61 14.68
CA HIS A 368 5.77 -25.29 15.22
C HIS A 368 6.63 -25.96 14.14
N THR A 369 6.55 -25.47 12.89
CA THR A 369 7.39 -25.91 11.78
C THR A 369 8.60 -24.97 11.69
N PRO A 370 9.86 -25.50 11.75
CA PRO A 370 11.04 -24.66 11.59
C PRO A 370 10.98 -23.88 10.27
N ALA A 371 11.28 -22.59 10.30
CA ALA A 371 11.46 -21.82 9.07
C ALA A 371 12.64 -22.44 8.29
N VAL A 372 12.43 -22.80 7.04
CA VAL A 372 13.55 -23.15 6.13
C VAL A 372 14.31 -21.86 5.89
N VAL A 373 15.56 -21.79 6.39
CA VAL A 373 16.50 -20.67 6.25
C VAL A 373 17.06 -20.62 4.83
#